data_0fdc3eb7f2a205f3016129217700a2e9
#
_entry.id   0fdc3eb7f2a205f3016129217700a2e9
#
_cell.length_a   1.000
_cell.length_b   1.000
_cell.length_c   1.000
_cell.angle_alpha   90.00
_cell.angle_beta   90.00
_cell.angle_gamma   90.00
#
_symmetry.space_group_name_H-M   'P 1'
#
loop_
_entity.id
_entity.type
_entity.pdbx_description
1 polymer ?
#
loop_
_entity_poly.entity_id
_entity_poly.type
_entity_poly.pdbx_seq_one_letter_code
_entity_poly.pdbx_strand_id
1 'polypeptide(L)'
;MNAPYDVHVAYGPVFELLSSLHTFICRKAYKKTDLSAGWAEQVRETLSPGLSKLLESMEINADWKVIYGLVCMLSDHGNVKEVVDRLENRTVQELNELASAHGIELPDDMEKLRKLSLQLLSGWDEEYFRHVDISILSGLEQEAERRNKEKGAYSTMEWVDRTTNGFRFEPSEGMTRVLLVPQYHFQPINIIYRFGSLLLCHYSAGIYVQEDDFLSPQEYRKIRSLGEKSRLKILKYLYQSQSPRTFIEIVRHLKLSKGITHDHIFKLRASGFIHAHFDGETLLGYSARLSALDEMHRSITGYMERN
;
A
#
# COMPACT_ATOMS: atom_id res chain seq x y z
N MET A 1 10.81 3.46 23.10
CA MET A 1 9.51 4.07 23.48
C MET A 1 8.42 3.33 22.73
N ASN A 2 7.36 2.92 23.42
CA ASN A 2 6.20 2.34 22.73
C ASN A 2 5.50 3.43 21.92
N ALA A 3 5.03 3.11 20.73
CA ALA A 3 4.22 4.03 19.95
C ALA A 3 2.91 4.33 20.72
N PRO A 4 2.37 5.55 20.60
CA PRO A 4 1.14 5.94 21.31
C PRO A 4 -0.13 5.35 20.68
N TYR A 5 -0.01 4.49 19.70
CA TYR A 5 -1.09 3.81 18.98
C TYR A 5 -0.87 2.30 18.98
N ASP A 6 -1.96 1.56 18.93
CA ASP A 6 -1.91 0.11 18.75
C ASP A 6 -1.80 -0.26 17.27
N VAL A 7 -1.05 -1.33 16.98
CA VAL A 7 -0.80 -1.79 15.61
C VAL A 7 -1.22 -3.25 15.46
N HIS A 8 -1.98 -3.53 14.43
CA HIS A 8 -2.38 -4.88 14.03
C HIS A 8 -2.07 -5.13 12.57
N VAL A 9 -1.77 -6.37 12.23
CA VAL A 9 -1.79 -6.85 10.85
C VAL A 9 -3.06 -7.68 10.67
N ALA A 10 -3.85 -7.34 9.66
CA ALA A 10 -5.04 -8.07 9.30
C ALA A 10 -5.00 -8.48 7.83
N TYR A 11 -5.69 -9.55 7.52
CA TYR A 11 -5.93 -10.02 6.18
C TYR A 11 -7.41 -10.35 6.01
N GLY A 12 -7.88 -10.19 4.79
CA GLY A 12 -9.18 -10.62 4.29
C GLY A 12 -9.22 -10.40 2.78
N PRO A 13 -9.82 -11.31 2.00
CA PRO A 13 -9.85 -11.20 0.53
C PRO A 13 -10.36 -9.86 0.01
N VAL A 14 -11.29 -9.23 0.72
CA VAL A 14 -11.84 -7.91 0.34
C VAL A 14 -10.80 -6.80 0.33
N PHE A 15 -9.78 -6.86 1.18
CA PHE A 15 -8.70 -5.87 1.17
C PHE A 15 -7.84 -5.97 -0.08
N GLU A 16 -7.61 -7.21 -0.56
CA GLU A 16 -6.88 -7.40 -1.81
C GLU A 16 -7.74 -7.08 -3.03
N LEU A 17 -9.04 -7.30 -2.97
CA LEU A 17 -9.98 -6.79 -3.98
C LEU A 17 -9.88 -5.26 -4.09
N LEU A 18 -9.90 -4.54 -2.96
CA LEU A 18 -9.73 -3.08 -2.94
C LEU A 18 -8.37 -2.66 -3.50
N SER A 19 -7.29 -3.37 -3.13
CA SER A 19 -5.95 -3.09 -3.62
C SER A 19 -5.83 -3.29 -5.13
N SER A 20 -6.38 -4.37 -5.66
CA SER A 20 -6.39 -4.66 -7.10
C SER A 20 -7.20 -3.64 -7.88
N LEU A 21 -8.38 -3.29 -7.39
CA LEU A 21 -9.25 -2.26 -7.96
C LEU A 21 -8.59 -0.87 -7.92
N HIS A 22 -7.97 -0.51 -6.78
CA HIS A 22 -7.18 0.70 -6.65
C HIS A 22 -6.04 0.75 -7.67
N THR A 23 -5.32 -0.37 -7.85
CA THR A 23 -4.24 -0.48 -8.83
C THR A 23 -4.74 -0.23 -10.24
N PHE A 24 -5.88 -0.82 -10.61
CA PHE A 24 -6.47 -0.65 -11.94
C PHE A 24 -6.95 0.79 -12.19
N ILE A 25 -7.54 1.44 -11.20
CA ILE A 25 -8.00 2.84 -11.31
C ILE A 25 -6.80 3.80 -11.34
N CYS A 26 -5.73 3.52 -10.58
CA CYS A 26 -4.56 4.39 -10.44
C CYS A 26 -3.61 4.32 -11.64
N ARG A 27 -4.08 4.67 -12.84
CA ARG A 27 -3.34 4.58 -14.11
C ARG A 27 -1.95 5.22 -14.08
N LYS A 28 -1.77 6.29 -13.30
CA LYS A 28 -0.48 6.99 -13.14
C LYS A 28 0.59 6.14 -12.45
N ALA A 29 0.17 5.09 -11.75
CA ALA A 29 1.07 4.19 -11.03
C ALA A 29 1.52 2.97 -11.84
N TYR A 30 0.90 2.63 -12.97
CA TYR A 30 1.20 1.40 -13.72
C TYR A 30 2.68 1.15 -14.00
N LYS A 31 3.41 2.20 -14.42
CA LYS A 31 4.86 2.10 -14.69
C LYS A 31 5.71 1.93 -13.44
N LYS A 32 5.11 1.99 -12.26
CA LYS A 32 5.78 1.96 -10.95
C LYS A 32 5.43 0.71 -10.14
N THR A 33 4.40 -0.02 -10.55
CA THR A 33 3.99 -1.30 -9.94
C THR A 33 4.71 -2.47 -10.61
N ASP A 34 4.80 -3.58 -9.91
CA ASP A 34 5.46 -4.80 -10.41
C ASP A 34 4.64 -5.47 -11.52
N LEU A 35 3.32 -5.33 -11.49
CA LEU A 35 2.42 -5.86 -12.51
C LEU A 35 2.49 -5.11 -13.85
N SER A 36 2.99 -3.86 -13.84
CA SER A 36 3.14 -3.01 -15.02
C SER A 36 1.83 -2.63 -15.75
N ALA A 37 1.98 -1.92 -16.87
CA ALA A 37 0.83 -1.58 -17.72
C ALA A 37 0.26 -2.81 -18.45
N GLY A 38 1.08 -3.81 -18.74
CA GLY A 38 0.66 -5.04 -19.43
C GLY A 38 -0.43 -5.80 -18.67
N TRP A 39 -0.33 -5.86 -17.34
CA TRP A 39 -1.39 -6.44 -16.52
C TRP A 39 -2.73 -5.71 -16.71
N ALA A 40 -2.74 -4.39 -16.65
CA ALA A 40 -3.95 -3.62 -16.81
C ALA A 40 -4.56 -3.71 -18.22
N GLU A 41 -3.72 -3.90 -19.25
CA GLU A 41 -4.17 -4.15 -20.62
C GLU A 41 -4.84 -5.52 -20.74
N GLN A 42 -4.19 -6.57 -20.21
CA GLN A 42 -4.76 -7.94 -20.20
C GLN A 42 -6.09 -7.99 -19.43
N VAL A 43 -6.16 -7.38 -18.24
CA VAL A 43 -7.40 -7.33 -17.48
C VAL A 43 -8.50 -6.60 -18.26
N ARG A 44 -8.18 -5.47 -18.91
CA ARG A 44 -9.18 -4.71 -19.69
C ARG A 44 -9.80 -5.53 -20.81
N GLU A 45 -9.04 -6.43 -21.44
CA GLU A 45 -9.53 -7.31 -22.51
C GLU A 45 -10.56 -8.33 -22.00
N THR A 46 -10.56 -8.66 -20.70
CA THR A 46 -11.51 -9.61 -20.08
C THR A 46 -12.77 -8.93 -19.55
N LEU A 47 -12.75 -7.60 -19.33
CA LEU A 47 -13.87 -6.88 -18.75
C LEU A 47 -15.00 -6.64 -19.77
N SER A 48 -16.23 -6.69 -19.27
CA SER A 48 -17.41 -6.27 -20.04
C SER A 48 -17.30 -4.79 -20.44
N PRO A 49 -17.88 -4.37 -21.58
CA PRO A 49 -17.84 -2.96 -21.99
C PRO A 49 -18.44 -2.00 -20.96
N GLY A 50 -19.44 -2.45 -20.18
CA GLY A 50 -20.09 -1.67 -19.13
C GLY A 50 -19.15 -1.39 -17.96
N LEU A 51 -18.50 -2.41 -17.42
CA LEU A 51 -17.56 -2.30 -16.31
C LEU A 51 -16.29 -1.56 -16.75
N SER A 52 -15.76 -1.85 -17.94
CA SER A 52 -14.58 -1.15 -18.47
C SER A 52 -14.83 0.37 -18.55
N LYS A 53 -15.96 0.79 -19.12
CA LYS A 53 -16.34 2.21 -19.20
C LYS A 53 -16.51 2.86 -17.83
N LEU A 54 -17.11 2.14 -16.87
CA LEU A 54 -17.26 2.61 -15.51
C LEU A 54 -15.88 2.85 -14.87
N LEU A 55 -14.99 1.87 -14.92
CA LEU A 55 -13.64 1.95 -14.37
C LEU A 55 -12.79 3.03 -15.05
N GLU A 56 -12.97 3.27 -16.35
CA GLU A 56 -12.32 4.36 -17.07
C GLU A 56 -12.74 5.74 -16.58
N SER A 57 -13.95 5.89 -16.07
CA SER A 57 -14.43 7.14 -15.49
C SER A 57 -13.97 7.37 -14.04
N MET A 58 -13.44 6.34 -13.37
CA MET A 58 -13.00 6.42 -11.98
C MET A 58 -11.63 7.08 -11.83
N GLU A 59 -11.48 7.80 -10.73
CA GLU A 59 -10.23 8.39 -10.28
C GLU A 59 -10.02 8.12 -8.78
N ILE A 60 -8.77 8.18 -8.32
CA ILE A 60 -8.44 8.15 -6.90
C ILE A 60 -8.68 9.55 -6.33
N ASN A 61 -9.89 9.76 -5.81
CA ASN A 61 -10.41 11.03 -5.30
C ASN A 61 -11.08 10.84 -3.92
N ALA A 62 -11.83 11.84 -3.45
CA ALA A 62 -12.55 11.79 -2.18
C ALA A 62 -13.61 10.67 -2.16
N ASP A 63 -14.41 10.53 -3.22
CA ASP A 63 -15.42 9.46 -3.33
C ASP A 63 -14.79 8.07 -3.24
N TRP A 64 -13.65 7.85 -3.92
CA TRP A 64 -12.90 6.61 -3.79
C TRP A 64 -12.45 6.34 -2.36
N LYS A 65 -11.99 7.37 -1.65
CA LYS A 65 -11.60 7.25 -0.23
C LYS A 65 -12.80 6.87 0.64
N VAL A 66 -13.98 7.41 0.38
CA VAL A 66 -15.23 7.03 1.09
C VAL A 66 -15.59 5.57 0.83
N ILE A 67 -15.58 5.13 -0.45
CA ILE A 67 -15.81 3.71 -0.81
C ILE A 67 -14.84 2.81 -0.04
N TYR A 68 -13.55 3.15 -0.07
CA TYR A 68 -12.50 2.39 0.60
C TYR A 68 -12.76 2.29 2.11
N GLY A 69 -13.10 3.41 2.74
CA GLY A 69 -13.41 3.47 4.17
C GLY A 69 -14.64 2.65 4.55
N LEU A 70 -15.73 2.79 3.81
CA LEU A 70 -16.97 2.03 4.05
C LEU A 70 -16.71 0.51 3.94
N VAL A 71 -16.01 0.07 2.89
CA VAL A 71 -15.66 -1.34 2.72
C VAL A 71 -14.82 -1.85 3.89
N CYS A 72 -13.81 -1.08 4.30
CA CYS A 72 -12.98 -1.45 5.46
C CYS A 72 -13.77 -1.56 6.77
N MET A 73 -14.75 -0.65 6.99
CA MET A 73 -15.58 -0.67 8.20
C MET A 73 -16.64 -1.77 8.19
N LEU A 74 -17.06 -2.21 7.00
CA LEU A 74 -18.03 -3.29 6.83
C LEU A 74 -17.39 -4.68 6.80
N SER A 75 -16.06 -4.77 6.63
CA SER A 75 -15.40 -6.04 6.25
C SER A 75 -15.07 -6.86 7.46
N ASP A 76 -15.42 -6.94 8.57
CA ASP A 76 -14.99 -7.88 9.64
C ASP A 76 -13.94 -8.95 9.16
N HIS A 77 -13.03 -8.55 8.30
CA HIS A 77 -12.06 -9.40 7.57
C HIS A 77 -12.72 -10.50 6.69
N GLY A 78 -13.98 -10.30 6.31
CA GLY A 78 -14.79 -11.25 5.57
C GLY A 78 -14.49 -11.34 4.08
N ASN A 79 -15.23 -12.18 3.40
CA ASN A 79 -15.17 -12.31 1.95
C ASN A 79 -15.91 -11.14 1.25
N VAL A 80 -15.68 -11.01 -0.05
CA VAL A 80 -16.25 -9.92 -0.87
C VAL A 80 -17.77 -9.91 -0.82
N LYS A 81 -18.41 -11.09 -0.92
CA LYS A 81 -19.86 -11.24 -0.92
C LYS A 81 -20.49 -10.68 0.37
N GLU A 82 -19.93 -11.01 1.53
CA GLU A 82 -20.44 -10.50 2.81
C GLU A 82 -20.42 -8.98 2.88
N VAL A 83 -19.37 -8.34 2.37
CA VAL A 83 -19.27 -6.88 2.34
C VAL A 83 -20.29 -6.28 1.38
N VAL A 84 -20.46 -6.86 0.20
CA VAL A 84 -21.48 -6.44 -0.77
C VAL A 84 -22.87 -6.57 -0.17
N ASP A 85 -23.20 -7.73 0.44
CA ASP A 85 -24.48 -7.96 1.10
C ASP A 85 -24.73 -6.96 2.23
N ARG A 86 -23.72 -6.65 3.05
CA ARG A 86 -23.83 -5.65 4.12
C ARG A 86 -24.03 -4.23 3.58
N LEU A 87 -23.38 -3.88 2.49
CA LEU A 87 -23.54 -2.58 1.83
C LEU A 87 -24.93 -2.46 1.19
N GLU A 88 -25.44 -3.52 0.58
CA GLU A 88 -26.73 -3.58 -0.05
C GLU A 88 -27.88 -3.48 0.97
N ASN A 89 -27.76 -4.17 2.11
CA ASN A 89 -28.79 -4.23 3.13
C ASN A 89 -28.82 -3.02 4.07
N ARG A 90 -27.86 -2.08 4.00
CA ARG A 90 -27.88 -0.86 4.81
C ARG A 90 -28.60 0.28 4.10
N THR A 91 -29.34 1.03 4.89
CA THR A 91 -29.93 2.29 4.46
C THR A 91 -28.86 3.37 4.29
N VAL A 92 -29.17 4.42 3.52
CA VAL A 92 -28.31 5.60 3.40
C VAL A 92 -28.02 6.24 4.76
N GLN A 93 -29.00 6.27 5.64
CA GLN A 93 -28.83 6.82 6.98
C GLN A 93 -27.80 6.01 7.80
N GLU A 94 -27.90 4.67 7.81
CA GLU A 94 -26.94 3.81 8.51
C GLU A 94 -25.53 3.91 7.93
N LEU A 95 -25.39 4.12 6.61
CA LEU A 95 -24.09 4.35 5.99
C LEU A 95 -23.50 5.72 6.38
N ASN A 96 -24.32 6.75 6.47
CA ASN A 96 -23.89 8.07 6.93
C ASN A 96 -23.47 8.02 8.41
N GLU A 97 -24.22 7.32 9.25
CA GLU A 97 -23.89 7.12 10.67
C GLU A 97 -22.56 6.34 10.82
N LEU A 98 -22.39 5.27 10.05
CA LEU A 98 -21.14 4.50 10.02
C LEU A 98 -19.96 5.36 9.59
N ALA A 99 -20.09 6.11 8.50
CA ALA A 99 -19.05 7.00 8.01
C ALA A 99 -18.69 8.06 9.06
N SER A 100 -19.68 8.73 9.64
CA SER A 100 -19.47 9.76 10.66
C SER A 100 -18.80 9.20 11.92
N ALA A 101 -19.22 8.02 12.39
CA ALA A 101 -18.66 7.36 13.56
C ALA A 101 -17.15 7.02 13.39
N HIS A 102 -16.69 6.83 12.15
CA HIS A 102 -15.31 6.50 11.82
C HIS A 102 -14.52 7.67 11.21
N GLY A 103 -15.07 8.89 11.23
CA GLY A 103 -14.40 10.08 10.69
C GLY A 103 -14.17 10.02 9.17
N ILE A 104 -15.03 9.31 8.45
CA ILE A 104 -15.07 9.32 6.99
C ILE A 104 -15.88 10.53 6.57
N GLU A 105 -15.32 11.36 5.68
CA GLU A 105 -16.04 12.50 5.11
C GLU A 105 -17.26 12.02 4.33
N LEU A 106 -18.41 12.65 4.56
CA LEU A 106 -19.62 12.27 3.85
C LEU A 106 -19.56 12.77 2.40
N PRO A 107 -19.94 11.93 1.42
CA PRO A 107 -20.05 12.35 0.03
C PRO A 107 -21.28 13.25 -0.16
N ASP A 108 -21.33 14.00 -1.25
CA ASP A 108 -22.48 14.84 -1.61
C ASP A 108 -23.77 14.02 -1.80
N ASP A 109 -23.66 12.78 -2.27
CA ASP A 109 -24.77 11.86 -2.53
C ASP A 109 -24.37 10.42 -2.16
N MET A 110 -24.70 10.02 -0.94
CA MET A 110 -24.42 8.68 -0.41
C MET A 110 -25.20 7.59 -1.16
N GLU A 111 -26.41 7.84 -1.64
CA GLU A 111 -27.18 6.84 -2.38
C GLU A 111 -26.54 6.53 -3.74
N LYS A 112 -26.08 7.58 -4.43
CA LYS A 112 -25.33 7.43 -5.68
C LYS A 112 -24.02 6.70 -5.43
N LEU A 113 -23.28 7.06 -4.38
CA LEU A 113 -22.02 6.41 -4.01
C LEU A 113 -22.22 4.94 -3.66
N ARG A 114 -23.28 4.61 -2.90
CA ARG A 114 -23.65 3.23 -2.56
C ARG A 114 -23.88 2.38 -3.82
N LYS A 115 -24.71 2.89 -4.77
CA LYS A 115 -24.96 2.21 -6.04
C LYS A 115 -23.66 2.00 -6.84
N LEU A 116 -22.82 3.03 -6.91
CA LEU A 116 -21.51 2.95 -7.56
C LEU A 116 -20.62 1.89 -6.89
N SER A 117 -20.56 1.87 -5.56
CA SER A 117 -19.79 0.89 -4.79
C SER A 117 -20.22 -0.54 -5.08
N LEU A 118 -21.54 -0.79 -5.09
CA LEU A 118 -22.09 -2.12 -5.39
C LEU A 118 -21.73 -2.56 -6.82
N GLN A 119 -21.87 -1.69 -7.80
CA GLN A 119 -21.48 -1.98 -9.18
C GLN A 119 -19.98 -2.28 -9.32
N LEU A 120 -19.13 -1.47 -8.68
CA LEU A 120 -17.68 -1.63 -8.74
C LEU A 120 -17.23 -2.93 -8.07
N LEU A 121 -17.67 -3.18 -6.83
CA LEU A 121 -17.21 -4.34 -6.05
C LEU A 121 -17.73 -5.65 -6.65
N SER A 122 -19.02 -5.72 -6.99
CA SER A 122 -19.61 -6.94 -7.57
C SER A 122 -19.05 -7.21 -8.97
N GLY A 123 -19.00 -6.19 -9.84
CA GLY A 123 -18.47 -6.36 -11.19
C GLY A 123 -17.00 -6.72 -11.21
N TRP A 124 -16.17 -6.06 -10.36
CA TRP A 124 -14.76 -6.37 -10.26
C TRP A 124 -14.50 -7.75 -9.67
N ASP A 125 -15.27 -8.18 -8.66
CA ASP A 125 -15.20 -9.54 -8.15
C ASP A 125 -15.55 -10.54 -9.23
N GLU A 126 -16.68 -10.35 -9.92
CA GLU A 126 -17.19 -11.30 -10.91
C GLU A 126 -16.28 -11.46 -12.13
N GLU A 127 -15.79 -10.34 -12.67
CA GLU A 127 -15.07 -10.34 -13.93
C GLU A 127 -13.56 -10.47 -13.80
N TYR A 128 -13.00 -10.20 -12.59
CA TYR A 128 -11.56 -10.27 -12.38
C TYR A 128 -11.18 -10.97 -11.06
N PHE A 129 -11.59 -10.45 -9.88
CA PHE A 129 -10.92 -10.80 -8.63
C PHE A 129 -11.10 -12.26 -8.22
N ARG A 130 -12.26 -12.85 -8.43
CA ARG A 130 -12.51 -14.29 -8.15
C ARG A 130 -11.65 -15.23 -8.98
N HIS A 131 -11.01 -14.75 -10.04
CA HIS A 131 -10.12 -15.51 -10.92
C HIS A 131 -8.64 -15.30 -10.58
N VAL A 132 -8.34 -14.47 -9.58
CA VAL A 132 -6.97 -14.29 -9.07
C VAL A 132 -6.46 -15.62 -8.52
N ASP A 133 -5.19 -15.93 -8.81
CA ASP A 133 -4.55 -17.17 -8.35
C ASP A 133 -4.66 -17.29 -6.83
N ILE A 134 -5.23 -18.41 -6.37
CA ILE A 134 -5.43 -18.68 -4.95
C ILE A 134 -4.12 -18.70 -4.16
N SER A 135 -2.99 -18.99 -4.80
CA SER A 135 -1.67 -18.93 -4.16
C SER A 135 -1.30 -17.54 -3.69
N ILE A 136 -1.74 -16.50 -4.41
CA ILE A 136 -1.55 -15.09 -4.03
C ILE A 136 -2.35 -14.82 -2.74
N LEU A 137 -3.62 -15.17 -2.71
CA LEU A 137 -4.48 -14.93 -1.54
C LEU A 137 -3.98 -15.70 -0.31
N SER A 138 -3.61 -16.98 -0.48
CA SER A 138 -3.01 -17.79 0.58
C SER A 138 -1.67 -17.24 1.06
N GLY A 139 -0.84 -16.70 0.14
CA GLY A 139 0.41 -16.05 0.46
C GLY A 139 0.22 -14.77 1.28
N LEU A 140 -0.82 -13.98 0.99
CA LEU A 140 -1.17 -12.77 1.77
C LEU A 140 -1.62 -13.12 3.19
N GLU A 141 -2.41 -14.17 3.34
CA GLU A 141 -2.85 -14.68 4.65
C GLU A 141 -1.64 -15.15 5.48
N GLN A 142 -0.76 -15.96 4.89
CA GLN A 142 0.46 -16.43 5.54
C GLN A 142 1.39 -15.28 5.93
N GLU A 143 1.49 -14.24 5.09
CA GLU A 143 2.28 -13.03 5.40
C GLU A 143 1.70 -12.31 6.62
N ALA A 144 0.37 -12.13 6.69
CA ALA A 144 -0.27 -11.51 7.84
C ALA A 144 -0.03 -12.31 9.13
N GLU A 145 -0.17 -13.63 9.08
CA GLU A 145 0.12 -14.50 10.22
C GLU A 145 1.58 -14.41 10.65
N ARG A 146 2.51 -14.46 9.71
CA ARG A 146 3.95 -14.35 9.96
C ARG A 146 4.27 -13.03 10.68
N ARG A 147 3.74 -11.91 10.19
CA ARG A 147 3.95 -10.60 10.82
C ARG A 147 3.39 -10.55 12.24
N ASN A 148 2.21 -11.08 12.47
CA ASN A 148 1.62 -11.12 13.81
C ASN A 148 2.45 -11.99 14.77
N LYS A 149 3.03 -13.09 14.32
CA LYS A 149 3.96 -13.92 15.12
C LYS A 149 5.23 -13.16 15.49
N GLU A 150 5.72 -12.27 14.61
CA GLU A 150 6.92 -11.45 14.82
C GLU A 150 6.68 -10.23 15.73
N LYS A 151 5.42 -9.83 15.98
CA LYS A 151 5.05 -8.57 16.67
C LYS A 151 5.76 -8.39 18.02
N GLY A 152 5.95 -9.44 18.79
CA GLY A 152 6.61 -9.37 20.11
C GLY A 152 8.14 -9.30 20.08
N ALA A 153 8.78 -9.52 18.94
CA ALA A 153 10.23 -9.57 18.81
C ALA A 153 10.89 -8.17 18.62
N TYR A 154 10.09 -7.14 18.36
CA TYR A 154 10.56 -5.80 18.03
C TYR A 154 9.76 -4.72 18.78
N SER A 155 10.32 -3.52 18.89
CA SER A 155 9.52 -2.36 19.27
C SER A 155 8.44 -2.10 18.21
N THR A 156 7.31 -1.49 18.61
CA THR A 156 6.20 -1.21 17.67
C THR A 156 6.67 -0.43 16.43
N MET A 157 7.50 0.59 16.63
CA MET A 157 8.01 1.39 15.50
C MET A 157 8.93 0.60 14.58
N GLU A 158 9.79 -0.25 15.13
CA GLU A 158 10.67 -1.12 14.34
C GLU A 158 9.87 -2.18 13.59
N TRP A 159 8.86 -2.74 14.21
CA TRP A 159 8.00 -3.73 13.57
C TRP A 159 7.19 -3.13 12.40
N VAL A 160 6.66 -1.91 12.57
CA VAL A 160 6.02 -1.15 11.48
C VAL A 160 7.01 -0.87 10.35
N ASP A 161 8.21 -0.37 10.66
CA ASP A 161 9.28 -0.12 9.69
C ASP A 161 9.61 -1.36 8.86
N ARG A 162 9.81 -2.50 9.52
CA ARG A 162 10.14 -3.77 8.86
C ARG A 162 8.98 -4.31 8.01
N THR A 163 7.75 -4.16 8.49
CA THR A 163 6.55 -4.63 7.80
C THR A 163 6.25 -3.80 6.56
N THR A 164 6.39 -2.50 6.65
CA THR A 164 6.04 -1.56 5.57
C THR A 164 7.21 -1.21 4.65
N ASN A 165 8.38 -1.81 4.88
CA ASN A 165 9.61 -1.52 4.17
C ASN A 165 10.03 -0.04 4.24
N GLY A 166 9.97 0.53 5.46
CA GLY A 166 10.54 1.85 5.75
C GLY A 166 9.52 2.98 6.02
N PHE A 167 8.25 2.67 6.27
CA PHE A 167 7.32 3.72 6.73
C PHE A 167 7.41 3.92 8.23
N ARG A 168 7.34 5.19 8.64
CA ARG A 168 7.26 5.62 10.02
C ARG A 168 6.06 6.51 10.21
N PHE A 169 5.15 6.09 11.06
CA PHE A 169 3.98 6.87 11.43
C PHE A 169 4.28 7.60 12.73
N GLU A 170 4.45 8.91 12.63
CA GLU A 170 4.67 9.76 13.79
C GLU A 170 3.39 9.84 14.64
N PRO A 171 3.51 10.04 15.96
CA PRO A 171 2.35 10.30 16.80
C PRO A 171 1.52 11.46 16.26
N SER A 172 0.25 11.21 15.98
CA SER A 172 -0.66 12.18 15.41
C SER A 172 -1.90 12.33 16.30
N GLU A 173 -2.39 13.55 16.47
CA GLU A 173 -3.55 13.81 17.31
C GLU A 173 -4.76 12.98 16.85
N GLY A 174 -5.40 12.32 17.81
CA GLY A 174 -6.56 11.46 17.58
C GLY A 174 -6.28 10.12 16.91
N MET A 175 -5.04 9.83 16.48
CA MET A 175 -4.66 8.53 15.93
C MET A 175 -4.37 7.53 17.05
N THR A 176 -5.19 6.49 17.18
CA THR A 176 -5.04 5.47 18.24
C THR A 176 -4.75 4.08 17.71
N ARG A 177 -4.98 3.85 16.42
CA ARG A 177 -4.81 2.52 15.79
C ARG A 177 -4.15 2.63 14.42
N VAL A 178 -3.29 1.68 14.11
CA VAL A 178 -2.70 1.46 12.79
C VAL A 178 -3.04 0.03 12.36
N LEU A 179 -3.72 -0.10 11.23
CA LEU A 179 -4.03 -1.38 10.60
C LEU A 179 -3.12 -1.57 9.40
N LEU A 180 -2.25 -2.57 9.46
CA LEU A 180 -1.39 -2.97 8.37
C LEU A 180 -2.04 -4.13 7.62
N VAL A 181 -2.13 -4.03 6.30
CA VAL A 181 -2.76 -5.03 5.44
C VAL A 181 -1.78 -5.43 4.34
N PRO A 182 -1.39 -6.70 4.23
CA PRO A 182 -0.55 -7.13 3.11
C PRO A 182 -1.33 -7.03 1.80
N GLN A 183 -0.63 -6.62 0.73
CA GLN A 183 -1.21 -6.53 -0.60
C GLN A 183 -0.21 -6.97 -1.67
N TYR A 184 -0.73 -7.44 -2.80
CA TYR A 184 0.02 -7.90 -3.97
C TYR A 184 -0.06 -6.93 -5.16
N HIS A 185 -1.27 -6.49 -5.53
CA HIS A 185 -1.47 -5.80 -6.81
C HIS A 185 -0.80 -4.44 -6.92
N PHE A 186 -0.61 -3.71 -5.84
CA PHE A 186 0.01 -2.38 -5.86
C PHE A 186 1.50 -2.39 -5.48
N GLN A 187 2.12 -3.58 -5.36
CA GLN A 187 3.56 -3.70 -5.09
C GLN A 187 4.39 -2.91 -6.11
N PRO A 188 5.48 -2.25 -5.69
CA PRO A 188 6.06 -2.08 -4.36
C PRO A 188 5.55 -0.84 -3.62
N ILE A 189 4.40 -0.30 -3.99
CA ILE A 189 3.84 0.93 -3.44
C ILE A 189 2.91 0.57 -2.28
N ASN A 190 2.96 1.33 -1.19
CA ASN A 190 2.01 1.21 -0.10
C ASN A 190 0.85 2.21 -0.27
N ILE A 191 -0.36 1.84 0.15
CA ILE A 191 -1.54 2.70 0.16
C ILE A 191 -1.80 3.10 1.60
N ILE A 192 -1.99 4.40 1.86
CA ILE A 192 -2.29 4.92 3.20
C ILE A 192 -3.61 5.69 3.14
N TYR A 193 -4.51 5.38 4.08
CA TYR A 193 -5.72 6.15 4.34
C TYR A 193 -5.90 6.33 5.84
N ARG A 194 -6.35 7.53 6.24
CA ARG A 194 -6.76 7.81 7.61
C ARG A 194 -8.28 7.98 7.68
N PHE A 195 -8.89 7.29 8.63
CA PHE A 195 -10.32 7.35 8.95
C PHE A 195 -10.44 7.60 10.45
N GLY A 196 -10.66 8.86 10.82
CA GLY A 196 -10.71 9.27 12.23
C GLY A 196 -9.46 8.85 13.02
N SER A 197 -9.64 7.92 13.96
CA SER A 197 -8.57 7.40 14.80
C SER A 197 -7.77 6.23 14.20
N LEU A 198 -8.22 5.68 13.07
CA LEU A 198 -7.58 4.58 12.36
C LEU A 198 -6.72 5.07 11.22
N LEU A 199 -5.46 4.64 11.18
CA LEU A 199 -4.59 4.69 10.00
C LEU A 199 -4.54 3.30 9.38
N LEU A 200 -5.01 3.20 8.13
CA LEU A 200 -4.92 1.99 7.31
C LEU A 200 -3.70 2.10 6.41
N CYS A 201 -2.86 1.09 6.38
CA CYS A 201 -1.73 1.00 5.47
C CYS A 201 -1.70 -0.37 4.78
N HIS A 202 -2.01 -0.41 3.49
CA HIS A 202 -1.69 -1.57 2.67
C HIS A 202 -0.21 -1.55 2.32
N TYR A 203 0.49 -2.61 2.69
CA TYR A 203 1.94 -2.73 2.46
C TYR A 203 2.25 -3.83 1.46
N SER A 204 3.34 -3.67 0.72
CA SER A 204 3.85 -4.68 -0.22
C SER A 204 4.19 -5.98 0.52
N ALA A 205 3.47 -7.06 0.23
CA ALA A 205 3.67 -8.35 0.87
C ALA A 205 4.97 -9.04 0.43
N GLY A 206 5.56 -8.60 -0.69
CA GLY A 206 6.76 -9.23 -1.25
C GLY A 206 6.50 -10.64 -1.80
N ILE A 207 5.26 -10.90 -2.22
CA ILE A 207 4.86 -12.15 -2.86
C ILE A 207 5.16 -12.02 -4.34
N TYR A 208 5.90 -12.98 -4.88
CA TYR A 208 6.22 -13.06 -6.30
C TYR A 208 6.05 -14.51 -6.76
N VAL A 209 5.41 -14.69 -7.90
CA VAL A 209 5.44 -15.97 -8.59
C VAL A 209 6.82 -16.06 -9.25
N GLN A 210 7.71 -16.84 -8.63
CA GLN A 210 9.06 -17.04 -9.16
C GLN A 210 9.03 -18.05 -10.29
N GLU A 211 9.59 -17.68 -11.44
CA GLU A 211 9.74 -18.56 -12.60
C GLU A 211 11.15 -19.19 -12.64
N ASP A 212 12.12 -18.66 -11.89
CA ASP A 212 13.50 -19.13 -11.88
C ASP A 212 14.13 -19.06 -10.46
N ASP A 213 15.36 -19.59 -10.33
CA ASP A 213 16.14 -19.56 -9.08
C ASP A 213 16.94 -18.26 -8.94
N PHE A 214 16.37 -17.13 -9.33
CA PHE A 214 16.99 -15.82 -9.18
C PHE A 214 16.50 -15.10 -7.92
N LEU A 215 17.11 -13.97 -7.61
CA LEU A 215 16.65 -13.06 -6.56
C LEU A 215 15.22 -12.58 -6.83
N SER A 216 14.42 -12.46 -5.79
CA SER A 216 13.08 -11.87 -5.94
C SER A 216 13.13 -10.47 -6.55
N PRO A 217 12.07 -10.01 -7.23
CA PRO A 217 12.00 -8.65 -7.78
C PRO A 217 12.32 -7.56 -6.75
N GLN A 218 11.95 -7.76 -5.48
CA GLN A 218 12.27 -6.82 -4.41
C GLN A 218 13.77 -6.80 -4.06
N GLU A 219 14.42 -7.96 -3.96
CA GLU A 219 15.84 -8.07 -3.67
C GLU A 219 16.67 -7.50 -4.83
N TYR A 220 16.33 -7.84 -6.05
CA TYR A 220 17.00 -7.31 -7.24
C TYR A 220 16.82 -5.80 -7.38
N ARG A 221 15.65 -5.26 -6.98
CA ARG A 221 15.39 -3.82 -6.92
C ARG A 221 16.33 -3.10 -5.97
N LYS A 222 16.69 -3.69 -4.82
CA LYS A 222 17.68 -3.13 -3.88
C LYS A 222 19.01 -2.93 -4.59
N ILE A 223 19.53 -3.97 -5.27
CA ILE A 223 20.79 -3.91 -6.00
C ILE A 223 20.76 -2.81 -7.07
N ARG A 224 19.76 -2.83 -7.94
CA ARG A 224 19.62 -1.82 -8.99
C ARG A 224 19.47 -0.39 -8.47
N SER A 225 18.88 -0.23 -7.29
CA SER A 225 18.69 1.08 -6.70
C SER A 225 19.99 1.77 -6.33
N LEU A 226 21.01 1.05 -5.93
CA LEU A 226 22.33 1.62 -5.55
C LEU A 226 23.24 1.91 -6.74
N GLY A 227 22.97 1.38 -7.92
CA GLY A 227 23.76 1.58 -9.12
C GLY A 227 23.73 3.00 -9.72
N GLU A 228 23.04 3.97 -9.08
CA GLU A 228 22.89 5.33 -9.60
C GLU A 228 23.51 6.38 -8.64
N LYS A 229 24.46 7.16 -9.17
CA LYS A 229 25.23 8.16 -8.40
C LYS A 229 24.37 9.15 -7.61
N SER A 230 23.29 9.62 -8.20
CA SER A 230 22.39 10.58 -7.56
C SER A 230 21.68 9.97 -6.34
N ARG A 231 21.29 8.71 -6.41
CA ARG A 231 20.67 8.00 -5.29
C ARG A 231 21.64 7.79 -4.12
N LEU A 232 22.90 7.48 -4.41
CA LEU A 232 23.95 7.42 -3.38
C LEU A 232 24.19 8.78 -2.72
N LYS A 233 24.14 9.88 -3.50
CA LYS A 233 24.22 11.25 -2.93
C LYS A 233 23.03 11.56 -2.03
N ILE A 234 21.82 11.16 -2.42
CA ILE A 234 20.61 11.30 -1.55
C ILE A 234 20.83 10.54 -0.25
N LEU A 235 21.22 9.29 -0.31
CA LEU A 235 21.44 8.47 0.89
C LEU A 235 22.51 9.08 1.79
N LYS A 236 23.62 9.55 1.24
CA LYS A 236 24.65 10.23 2.02
C LYS A 236 24.11 11.50 2.71
N TYR A 237 23.36 12.31 1.99
CA TYR A 237 22.75 13.53 2.53
C TYR A 237 21.78 13.21 3.67
N LEU A 238 20.89 12.23 3.48
CA LEU A 238 19.94 11.81 4.50
C LEU A 238 20.61 11.17 5.72
N TYR A 239 21.68 10.41 5.51
CA TYR A 239 22.47 9.80 6.58
C TYR A 239 23.18 10.84 7.45
N GLN A 240 23.72 11.89 6.84
CA GLN A 240 24.41 12.98 7.55
C GLN A 240 23.44 13.95 8.22
N SER A 241 22.15 13.82 7.95
CA SER A 241 21.12 14.71 8.53
C SER A 241 20.66 14.20 9.88
N GLN A 242 20.56 15.10 10.87
CA GLN A 242 20.10 14.76 12.23
C GLN A 242 18.58 14.58 12.32
N SER A 243 17.83 15.05 11.33
CA SER A 243 16.36 14.98 11.24
C SER A 243 15.92 14.62 9.84
N PRO A 244 14.69 14.10 9.67
CA PRO A 244 14.12 13.85 8.35
C PRO A 244 14.17 15.10 7.47
N ARG A 245 14.42 14.91 6.17
CA ARG A 245 14.47 15.98 5.17
C ARG A 245 13.26 15.95 4.27
N THR A 246 12.69 17.13 4.05
CA THR A 246 11.58 17.29 3.11
C THR A 246 12.04 17.07 1.67
N PHE A 247 11.10 16.74 0.79
CA PHE A 247 11.39 16.62 -0.64
C PHE A 247 12.07 17.87 -1.23
N ILE A 248 11.63 19.06 -0.83
CA ILE A 248 12.18 20.32 -1.33
C ILE A 248 13.62 20.56 -0.87
N GLU A 249 13.98 20.19 0.37
CA GLU A 249 15.36 20.25 0.85
C GLU A 249 16.27 19.33 0.03
N ILE A 250 15.82 18.12 -0.29
CA ILE A 250 16.57 17.17 -1.11
C ILE A 250 16.77 17.74 -2.53
N VAL A 251 15.73 18.29 -3.15
CA VAL A 251 15.80 18.94 -4.47
C VAL A 251 16.86 20.06 -4.47
N ARG A 252 16.80 20.93 -3.45
CA ARG A 252 17.75 22.06 -3.32
C ARG A 252 19.19 21.59 -3.12
N HIS A 253 19.38 20.57 -2.27
CA HIS A 253 20.72 20.02 -1.98
C HIS A 253 21.36 19.38 -3.22
N LEU A 254 20.59 18.61 -3.97
CA LEU A 254 21.08 17.89 -5.15
C LEU A 254 21.19 18.76 -6.39
N LYS A 255 20.49 19.90 -6.43
CA LYS A 255 20.38 20.79 -7.60
C LYS A 255 19.87 20.07 -8.85
N LEU A 256 18.97 19.09 -8.67
CA LEU A 256 18.28 18.35 -9.73
C LEU A 256 16.86 18.90 -9.91
N SER A 257 16.25 18.60 -11.06
CA SER A 257 14.82 18.90 -11.26
C SER A 257 13.93 18.12 -10.29
N LYS A 258 12.75 18.67 -9.98
CA LYS A 258 11.75 18.00 -9.13
C LYS A 258 11.39 16.61 -9.65
N GLY A 259 11.18 16.48 -10.98
CA GLY A 259 10.81 15.20 -11.59
C GLY A 259 11.88 14.11 -11.42
N ILE A 260 13.15 14.46 -11.69
CA ILE A 260 14.29 13.55 -11.53
C ILE A 260 14.47 13.16 -10.05
N THR A 261 14.40 14.15 -9.14
CA THR A 261 14.51 13.88 -7.71
C THR A 261 13.36 12.98 -7.22
N HIS A 262 12.14 13.22 -7.70
CA HIS A 262 10.98 12.37 -7.36
C HIS A 262 11.19 10.91 -7.79
N ASP A 263 11.72 10.68 -9.00
CA ASP A 263 12.02 9.32 -9.47
C ASP A 263 13.08 8.64 -8.60
N HIS A 264 14.15 9.36 -8.22
CA HIS A 264 15.19 8.82 -7.33
C HIS A 264 14.64 8.49 -5.94
N ILE A 265 13.87 9.39 -5.34
CA ILE A 265 13.23 9.16 -4.03
C ILE A 265 12.26 7.98 -4.10
N PHE A 266 11.45 7.91 -5.15
CA PHE A 266 10.55 6.77 -5.35
C PHE A 266 11.31 5.44 -5.38
N LYS A 267 12.39 5.34 -6.18
CA LYS A 267 13.20 4.13 -6.29
C LYS A 267 13.87 3.75 -4.97
N LEU A 268 14.39 4.72 -4.22
CA LEU A 268 14.96 4.48 -2.90
C LEU A 268 13.92 4.01 -1.88
N ARG A 269 12.71 4.58 -1.91
CA ARG A 269 11.60 4.17 -1.05
C ARG A 269 11.11 2.77 -1.39
N ALA A 270 10.87 2.48 -2.69
CA ALA A 270 10.42 1.17 -3.15
C ALA A 270 11.41 0.03 -2.84
N SER A 271 12.70 0.35 -2.76
CA SER A 271 13.76 -0.58 -2.34
C SER A 271 14.03 -0.57 -0.83
N GLY A 272 13.35 0.26 -0.06
CA GLY A 272 13.47 0.30 1.39
C GLY A 272 14.76 0.94 1.92
N PHE A 273 15.51 1.71 1.14
CA PHE A 273 16.73 2.40 1.59
C PHE A 273 16.50 3.68 2.35
N ILE A 274 15.28 4.20 2.33
CA ILE A 274 14.90 5.39 3.06
C ILE A 274 13.62 5.16 3.85
N HIS A 275 13.57 5.76 5.04
CA HIS A 275 12.31 5.91 5.75
C HIS A 275 11.50 7.04 5.11
N ALA A 276 10.20 6.85 5.07
CA ALA A 276 9.22 7.89 4.80
C ALA A 276 8.45 8.16 6.10
N HIS A 277 8.52 9.39 6.61
CA HIS A 277 7.88 9.82 7.84
C HIS A 277 6.54 10.45 7.56
N PHE A 278 5.50 10.02 8.25
CA PHE A 278 4.13 10.46 8.05
C PHE A 278 3.50 10.97 9.34
N ASP A 279 2.76 12.07 9.23
CA ASP A 279 1.73 12.49 10.18
C ASP A 279 0.36 12.19 9.57
N GLY A 280 -0.31 11.14 10.06
CA GLY A 280 -1.47 10.57 9.37
C GLY A 280 -1.13 10.17 7.93
N GLU A 281 -1.80 10.80 6.95
CA GLU A 281 -1.54 10.60 5.51
C GLU A 281 -0.49 11.57 4.97
N THR A 282 -0.10 12.58 5.74
CA THR A 282 0.80 13.65 5.27
C THR A 282 2.24 13.20 5.39
N LEU A 283 2.95 13.20 4.26
CA LEU A 283 4.38 12.91 4.22
C LEU A 283 5.17 14.13 4.73
N LEU A 284 5.87 13.94 5.84
CA LEU A 284 6.71 14.97 6.47
C LEU A 284 8.10 15.06 5.84
N GLY A 285 8.71 13.92 5.54
CA GLY A 285 10.07 13.88 5.02
C GLY A 285 10.66 12.47 4.96
N TYR A 286 11.96 12.42 4.72
CA TYR A 286 12.71 11.19 4.52
C TYR A 286 13.98 11.16 5.38
N SER A 287 14.38 9.97 5.83
CA SER A 287 15.69 9.71 6.45
C SER A 287 16.32 8.43 5.90
N ALA A 288 17.61 8.22 6.11
CA ALA A 288 18.29 7.02 5.65
C ALA A 288 17.89 5.80 6.48
N ARG A 289 17.63 4.65 5.83
CA ARG A 289 17.35 3.35 6.45
C ARG A 289 18.52 2.41 6.18
N LEU A 290 19.50 2.40 7.10
CA LEU A 290 20.73 1.65 6.92
C LEU A 290 20.56 0.13 7.03
N SER A 291 19.55 -0.34 7.79
CA SER A 291 19.25 -1.79 7.89
C SER A 291 18.99 -2.43 6.52
N ALA A 292 18.55 -1.65 5.53
CA ALA A 292 18.36 -2.14 4.16
C ALA A 292 19.65 -2.57 3.46
N LEU A 293 20.82 -2.00 3.85
CA LEU A 293 22.12 -2.44 3.33
C LEU A 293 22.47 -3.82 3.86
N ASP A 294 22.26 -4.06 5.16
CA ASP A 294 22.49 -5.37 5.78
C ASP A 294 21.51 -6.43 5.24
N GLU A 295 20.25 -6.03 5.01
CA GLU A 295 19.26 -6.89 4.36
C GLU A 295 19.72 -7.29 2.95
N MET A 296 20.14 -6.32 2.14
CA MET A 296 20.65 -6.57 0.77
C MET A 296 21.87 -7.48 0.79
N HIS A 297 22.85 -7.24 1.68
CA HIS A 297 24.03 -8.07 1.81
C HIS A 297 23.64 -9.53 2.10
N ARG A 298 22.74 -9.76 3.07
CA ARG A 298 22.26 -11.11 3.40
C ARG A 298 21.53 -11.78 2.24
N SER A 299 20.71 -11.04 1.50
CA SER A 299 20.02 -11.59 0.32
C SER A 299 21.00 -12.04 -0.76
N ILE A 300 22.02 -11.24 -1.05
CA ILE A 300 23.06 -11.58 -2.05
C ILE A 300 23.87 -12.79 -1.59
N THR A 301 24.32 -12.82 -0.34
CA THR A 301 25.07 -13.95 0.22
C THR A 301 24.24 -15.22 0.17
N GLY A 302 22.98 -15.16 0.64
CA GLY A 302 22.06 -16.31 0.60
C GLY A 302 21.78 -16.79 -0.83
N TYR A 303 21.72 -15.90 -1.82
CA TYR A 303 21.59 -16.29 -3.22
C TYR A 303 22.83 -17.05 -3.73
N MET A 304 24.03 -16.59 -3.38
CA MET A 304 25.30 -17.26 -3.78
C MET A 304 25.51 -18.61 -3.08
N GLU A 305 24.91 -18.82 -1.92
CA GLU A 305 25.00 -20.06 -1.13
C GLU A 305 23.93 -21.11 -1.52
N ARG A 306 22.95 -20.77 -2.34
CA ARG A 306 22.00 -21.75 -2.89
C ARG A 306 22.72 -22.69 -3.85
N ASN A 307 22.52 -23.99 -3.67
CA ASN A 307 23.08 -25.07 -4.52
C ASN A 307 22.15 -25.34 -5.70
#